data_af437b3f32d47561de8af0b15887cb44
#
_entry.id   af437b3f32d47561de8af0b15887cb44
#
_cell.length_a   1.000
_cell.length_b   1.000
_cell.length_c   1.000
_cell.angle_alpha   90.00
_cell.angle_beta   90.00
_cell.angle_gamma   90.00
#
_symmetry.space_group_name_H-M   'P 1'
#
loop_
_entity.id
_entity.type
_entity.pdbx_description
1 polymer ?
#
loop_
_entity_poly.entity_id
_entity_poly.type
_entity_poly.pdbx_seq_one_letter_code
_entity_poly.pdbx_strand_id
1 'polypeptide(L)'
;FGNRPGWQRMIVVAAGGIMNILLAVLLMMVICGQEDRYATMRIAGFVENSAFEAAGVEVGDVITSIDGYTVRTGQDLSFALSMAALDSTDGTAALDLTVKRGEETVSFNDMTINTTSADGKQYRAVLDFYVLGEEKTPWTLIKNAFADTYSTVRMIFNSLIGMVTGRFGS
;
A
#
# COMPACT_ATOMS: atom_id res chain seq x y z
N PHE A 1 -5.38 38.46 19.27
CA PHE A 1 -6.15 37.30 18.74
C PHE A 1 -7.63 37.37 19.18
N GLY A 2 -7.99 38.10 20.26
CA GLY A 2 -9.33 38.10 20.83
C GLY A 2 -10.44 38.84 20.04
N ASN A 3 -10.10 39.73 19.11
CA ASN A 3 -11.07 40.65 18.48
C ASN A 3 -11.34 40.39 16.98
N ARG A 4 -10.99 39.21 16.47
CA ARG A 4 -11.23 38.87 15.08
C ARG A 4 -12.44 37.95 14.95
N PRO A 5 -13.29 38.11 13.91
CA PRO A 5 -14.46 37.28 13.68
C PRO A 5 -14.09 35.79 13.52
N GLY A 6 -14.96 34.89 13.99
CA GLY A 6 -14.69 33.46 14.11
C GLY A 6 -14.25 32.80 12.79
N TRP A 7 -14.75 33.27 11.64
CA TRP A 7 -14.38 32.76 10.34
C TRP A 7 -12.90 33.01 9.99
N GLN A 8 -12.32 34.14 10.42
CA GLN A 8 -10.89 34.42 10.23
C GLN A 8 -10.01 33.48 11.06
N ARG A 9 -10.46 33.11 12.26
CA ARG A 9 -9.75 32.12 13.08
C ARG A 9 -9.81 30.73 12.45
N MET A 10 -10.97 30.36 11.88
CA MET A 10 -11.11 29.12 11.12
C MET A 10 -10.18 29.06 9.91
N ILE A 11 -10.04 30.17 9.17
CA ILE A 11 -9.12 30.24 8.02
C ILE A 11 -7.67 30.04 8.47
N VAL A 12 -7.25 30.66 9.56
CA VAL A 12 -5.86 30.51 10.07
C VAL A 12 -5.57 29.07 10.48
N VAL A 13 -6.51 28.42 11.19
CA VAL A 13 -6.37 27.01 11.56
C VAL A 13 -6.38 26.10 10.33
N ALA A 14 -7.29 26.35 9.39
CA ALA A 14 -7.36 25.61 8.15
C ALA A 14 -6.11 25.80 7.28
N ALA A 15 -5.57 27.04 7.22
CA ALA A 15 -4.35 27.35 6.49
C ALA A 15 -3.14 26.55 7.00
N GLY A 16 -3.03 26.32 8.32
CA GLY A 16 -2.00 25.47 8.90
C GLY A 16 -2.10 24.02 8.41
N GLY A 17 -3.31 23.46 8.43
CA GLY A 17 -3.58 22.12 7.90
C GLY A 17 -3.29 21.99 6.41
N ILE A 18 -3.76 22.96 5.61
CA ILE A 18 -3.52 23.01 4.16
C ILE A 18 -2.01 23.12 3.86
N MET A 19 -1.29 23.95 4.61
CA MET A 19 0.15 24.13 4.42
C MET A 19 0.93 22.87 4.74
N ASN A 20 0.53 22.12 5.78
CA ASN A 20 1.12 20.82 6.09
C ASN A 20 0.88 19.79 4.98
N ILE A 21 -0.31 19.75 4.39
CA ILE A 21 -0.61 18.88 3.25
C ILE A 21 0.23 19.27 2.03
N LEU A 22 0.34 20.56 1.71
CA LEU A 22 1.17 21.05 0.61
C LEU A 22 2.64 20.68 0.83
N LEU A 23 3.15 20.84 2.05
CA LEU A 23 4.51 20.46 2.40
C LEU A 23 4.72 18.94 2.27
N ALA A 24 3.77 18.13 2.73
CA ALA A 24 3.83 16.68 2.59
C ALA A 24 3.88 16.25 1.12
N VAL A 25 3.03 16.83 0.27
CA VAL A 25 3.04 16.57 -1.19
C VAL A 25 4.37 17.00 -1.81
N LEU A 26 4.90 18.15 -1.43
CA LEU A 26 6.18 18.64 -1.95
C LEU A 26 7.34 17.73 -1.55
N LEU A 27 7.40 17.30 -0.28
CA LEU A 27 8.39 16.33 0.19
C LEU A 27 8.24 14.98 -0.54
N MET A 28 7.00 14.53 -0.75
CA MET A 28 6.74 13.28 -1.48
C MET A 28 7.18 13.40 -2.95
N MET A 29 6.99 14.57 -3.60
CA MET A 29 7.52 14.81 -4.95
C MET A 29 9.05 14.69 -5.00
N VAL A 30 9.76 15.18 -3.97
CA VAL A 30 11.22 15.07 -3.88
C VAL A 30 11.63 13.60 -3.72
N ILE A 31 10.97 12.85 -2.83
CA ILE A 31 11.24 11.43 -2.59
C ILE A 31 10.96 10.61 -3.86
N CYS A 32 9.75 10.74 -4.42
CA CYS A 32 9.37 10.09 -5.67
C CYS A 32 10.29 10.50 -6.83
N GLY A 33 10.83 11.72 -6.82
CA GLY A 33 11.80 12.19 -7.79
C GLY A 33 13.13 11.44 -7.77
N GLN A 34 13.49 10.80 -6.66
CA GLN A 34 14.73 10.03 -6.49
C GLN A 34 14.60 8.58 -6.95
N GLU A 35 13.39 8.05 -7.01
CA GLU A 35 13.13 6.70 -7.51
C GLU A 35 13.31 6.66 -9.04
N ASP A 36 13.91 5.61 -9.59
CA ASP A 36 14.12 5.50 -11.04
C ASP A 36 12.85 5.09 -11.80
N ARG A 37 11.96 4.33 -11.15
CA ARG A 37 10.68 3.88 -11.70
C ARG A 37 9.63 3.82 -10.60
N TYR A 38 8.38 4.03 -10.96
CA TYR A 38 7.24 3.77 -10.07
C TYR A 38 6.79 2.33 -10.20
N ALA A 39 6.65 1.62 -9.08
CA ALA A 39 6.04 0.31 -9.05
C ALA A 39 4.55 0.45 -9.41
N THR A 40 4.13 -0.16 -10.50
CA THR A 40 2.70 -0.35 -10.79
C THR A 40 2.21 -1.59 -10.05
N MET A 41 0.90 -1.74 -9.90
CA MET A 41 0.31 -2.96 -9.32
C MET A 41 0.16 -4.08 -10.35
N ARG A 42 0.72 -3.91 -11.55
CA ARG A 42 0.69 -4.93 -12.63
C ARG A 42 1.83 -5.91 -12.45
N ILE A 43 1.49 -7.19 -12.43
CA ILE A 43 2.46 -8.29 -12.33
C ILE A 43 3.22 -8.40 -13.63
N ALA A 44 4.54 -8.36 -13.55
CA ALA A 44 5.47 -8.48 -14.68
C ALA A 44 6.03 -9.89 -14.86
N GLY A 45 6.05 -10.67 -13.79
CA GLY A 45 6.59 -12.03 -13.78
C GLY A 45 6.63 -12.60 -12.38
N PHE A 46 7.00 -13.85 -12.27
CA PHE A 46 7.09 -14.59 -11.00
C PHE A 46 8.52 -15.06 -10.76
N VAL A 47 8.83 -15.26 -9.48
CA VAL A 47 10.03 -15.98 -9.06
C VAL A 47 9.77 -17.49 -9.23
N GLU A 48 10.81 -18.28 -9.37
CA GLU A 48 10.69 -19.74 -9.45
C GLU A 48 9.99 -20.30 -8.19
N ASN A 49 8.96 -21.14 -8.43
CA ASN A 49 8.07 -21.67 -7.38
C ASN A 49 7.24 -20.62 -6.65
N SER A 50 6.77 -19.59 -7.35
CA SER A 50 5.88 -18.57 -6.79
C SER A 50 4.57 -19.16 -6.30
N ALA A 51 4.17 -18.78 -5.07
CA ALA A 51 2.88 -19.13 -4.52
C ALA A 51 1.73 -18.44 -5.27
N PHE A 52 1.97 -17.21 -5.76
CA PHE A 52 1.00 -16.46 -6.56
C PHE A 52 0.76 -17.14 -7.93
N GLU A 53 1.81 -17.58 -8.60
CA GLU A 53 1.70 -18.33 -9.86
C GLU A 53 0.97 -19.67 -9.64
N ALA A 54 1.32 -20.40 -8.57
CA ALA A 54 0.68 -21.67 -8.23
C ALA A 54 -0.82 -21.50 -7.89
N ALA A 55 -1.23 -20.36 -7.35
CA ALA A 55 -2.61 -20.03 -7.10
C ALA A 55 -3.41 -19.65 -8.37
N GLY A 56 -2.74 -19.49 -9.52
CA GLY A 56 -3.37 -19.16 -10.79
C GLY A 56 -3.39 -17.67 -11.14
N VAL A 57 -2.59 -16.86 -10.46
CA VAL A 57 -2.34 -15.46 -10.84
C VAL A 57 -1.49 -15.44 -12.09
N GLU A 58 -1.77 -14.52 -13.02
CA GLU A 58 -1.10 -14.47 -14.33
C GLU A 58 -0.31 -13.17 -14.52
N VAL A 59 0.70 -13.25 -15.39
CA VAL A 59 1.43 -12.05 -15.83
C VAL A 59 0.48 -11.10 -16.54
N GLY A 60 0.50 -9.83 -16.14
CA GLY A 60 -0.40 -8.81 -16.64
C GLY A 60 -1.59 -8.51 -15.71
N ASP A 61 -1.86 -9.36 -14.72
CA ASP A 61 -2.84 -9.08 -13.69
C ASP A 61 -2.47 -7.82 -12.90
N VAL A 62 -3.47 -7.05 -12.52
CA VAL A 62 -3.30 -5.84 -11.70
C VAL A 62 -3.89 -6.09 -10.32
N ILE A 63 -3.07 -6.09 -9.30
CA ILE A 63 -3.51 -6.26 -7.91
C ILE A 63 -4.38 -5.06 -7.53
N THR A 64 -5.59 -5.32 -7.04
CA THR A 64 -6.56 -4.29 -6.65
C THR A 64 -6.91 -4.33 -5.18
N SER A 65 -6.88 -5.52 -4.55
CA SER A 65 -7.19 -5.68 -3.13
C SER A 65 -6.50 -6.91 -2.54
N ILE A 66 -6.12 -6.81 -1.26
CA ILE A 66 -5.62 -7.92 -0.42
C ILE A 66 -6.40 -7.84 0.90
N ASP A 67 -7.05 -8.95 1.31
CA ASP A 67 -7.89 -9.04 2.51
C ASP A 67 -8.91 -7.90 2.63
N GLY A 68 -9.52 -7.51 1.50
CA GLY A 68 -10.44 -6.38 1.42
C GLY A 68 -9.76 -5.00 1.50
N TYR A 69 -8.44 -4.93 1.72
CA TYR A 69 -7.69 -3.68 1.69
C TYR A 69 -7.34 -3.30 0.24
N THR A 70 -7.83 -2.15 -0.20
CA THR A 70 -7.58 -1.67 -1.57
C THR A 70 -6.11 -1.30 -1.77
N VAL A 71 -5.48 -1.87 -2.78
CA VAL A 71 -4.08 -1.64 -3.16
C VAL A 71 -4.03 -0.73 -4.38
N ARG A 72 -3.35 0.41 -4.25
CA ARG A 72 -3.18 1.40 -5.33
C ARG A 72 -1.73 1.77 -5.57
N THR A 73 -0.90 1.63 -4.54
CA THR A 73 0.52 2.00 -4.56
C THR A 73 1.37 0.85 -4.03
N GLY A 74 2.68 0.90 -4.27
CA GLY A 74 3.63 -0.05 -3.69
C GLY A 74 3.62 -0.05 -2.16
N GLN A 75 3.32 1.11 -1.55
CA GLN A 75 3.17 1.23 -0.10
C GLN A 75 1.93 0.49 0.40
N ASP A 76 0.79 0.62 -0.30
CA ASP A 76 -0.42 -0.14 0.02
C ASP A 76 -0.19 -1.64 -0.08
N LEU A 77 0.52 -2.09 -1.13
CA LEU A 77 0.88 -3.50 -1.32
C LEU A 77 1.72 -4.02 -0.17
N SER A 78 2.80 -3.31 0.17
CA SER A 78 3.68 -3.69 1.27
C SER A 78 2.96 -3.72 2.61
N PHE A 79 2.08 -2.75 2.86
CA PHE A 79 1.28 -2.70 4.07
C PHE A 79 0.28 -3.86 4.16
N ALA A 80 -0.48 -4.12 3.08
CA ALA A 80 -1.47 -5.21 3.06
C ALA A 80 -0.80 -6.58 3.26
N LEU A 81 0.32 -6.83 2.59
CA LEU A 81 1.11 -8.06 2.78
C LEU A 81 1.70 -8.17 4.18
N SER A 82 2.14 -7.05 4.77
CA SER A 82 2.63 -7.05 6.16
C SER A 82 1.51 -7.37 7.15
N MET A 83 0.28 -6.90 6.88
CA MET A 83 -0.89 -7.21 7.70
C MET A 83 -1.28 -8.68 7.59
N ALA A 84 -1.31 -9.25 6.38
CA ALA A 84 -1.56 -10.67 6.17
C ALA A 84 -0.51 -11.55 6.87
N ALA A 85 0.76 -11.11 6.89
CA ALA A 85 1.83 -11.83 7.57
C ALA A 85 1.74 -11.81 9.11
N LEU A 86 0.95 -10.92 9.73
CA LEU A 86 0.75 -10.93 11.19
C LEU A 86 -0.01 -12.17 11.67
N ASP A 87 -0.89 -12.71 10.85
CA ASP A 87 -1.66 -13.92 11.14
C ASP A 87 -0.91 -15.22 10.69
N SER A 88 0.38 -15.08 10.36
CA SER A 88 1.22 -16.17 9.87
C SER A 88 1.48 -17.21 10.97
N THR A 89 1.29 -18.47 10.60
CA THR A 89 1.68 -19.63 11.40
C THR A 89 2.59 -20.53 10.56
N ASP A 90 3.65 -21.05 11.18
CA ASP A 90 4.55 -22.02 10.55
C ASP A 90 5.20 -21.57 9.21
N GLY A 91 5.44 -20.26 9.06
CA GLY A 91 6.11 -19.74 7.87
C GLY A 91 5.19 -19.54 6.66
N THR A 92 3.89 -19.65 6.84
CA THR A 92 2.86 -19.39 5.82
C THR A 92 1.77 -18.48 6.35
N ALA A 93 1.11 -17.75 5.47
CA ALA A 93 -0.09 -16.98 5.78
C ALA A 93 -1.13 -17.20 4.67
N ALA A 94 -2.40 -17.19 5.04
CA ALA A 94 -3.50 -17.18 4.10
C ALA A 94 -3.94 -15.74 3.86
N LEU A 95 -4.31 -15.42 2.62
CA LEU A 95 -4.88 -14.11 2.26
C LEU A 95 -5.87 -14.23 1.11
N ASP A 96 -6.78 -13.27 1.04
CA ASP A 96 -7.69 -13.09 -0.08
C ASP A 96 -7.12 -12.06 -1.05
N LEU A 97 -6.86 -12.49 -2.29
CA LEU A 97 -6.31 -11.62 -3.34
C LEU A 97 -7.38 -11.32 -4.38
N THR A 98 -7.55 -10.06 -4.74
CA THR A 98 -8.36 -9.65 -5.88
C THR A 98 -7.49 -8.95 -6.89
N VAL A 99 -7.57 -9.41 -8.13
CA VAL A 99 -6.84 -8.84 -9.27
C VAL A 99 -7.80 -8.44 -10.37
N LYS A 100 -7.37 -7.52 -11.21
CA LYS A 100 -8.02 -7.18 -12.46
C LYS A 100 -7.24 -7.78 -13.62
N ARG A 101 -7.87 -8.72 -14.35
CA ARG A 101 -7.35 -9.39 -15.55
C ARG A 101 -8.07 -8.83 -16.77
N GLY A 102 -7.44 -7.85 -17.46
CA GLY A 102 -8.13 -7.10 -18.50
C GLY A 102 -9.32 -6.30 -17.97
N GLU A 103 -10.53 -6.66 -18.37
CA GLU A 103 -11.78 -6.07 -17.90
C GLU A 103 -12.45 -6.86 -16.77
N GLU A 104 -12.01 -8.08 -16.50
CA GLU A 104 -12.57 -8.97 -15.49
C GLU A 104 -11.89 -8.79 -14.13
N THR A 105 -12.68 -8.98 -13.07
CA THR A 105 -12.17 -9.05 -11.70
C THR A 105 -12.13 -10.51 -11.28
N VAL A 106 -10.94 -11.00 -10.91
CA VAL A 106 -10.70 -12.35 -10.45
C VAL A 106 -10.33 -12.30 -8.97
N SER A 107 -10.96 -13.14 -8.16
CA SER A 107 -10.69 -13.23 -6.73
C SER A 107 -10.18 -14.63 -6.38
N PHE A 108 -9.08 -14.66 -5.65
CA PHE A 108 -8.47 -15.85 -5.09
C PHE A 108 -8.68 -15.81 -3.58
N ASN A 109 -9.48 -16.71 -3.06
CA ASN A 109 -9.77 -16.78 -1.65
C ASN A 109 -8.86 -17.80 -0.97
N ASP A 110 -8.43 -17.49 0.24
CA ASP A 110 -7.64 -18.39 1.08
C ASP A 110 -6.30 -18.81 0.41
N MET A 111 -5.70 -17.89 -0.34
CA MET A 111 -4.44 -18.14 -1.03
C MET A 111 -3.30 -18.20 -0.01
N THR A 112 -2.56 -19.31 0.01
CA THR A 112 -1.42 -19.49 0.91
C THR A 112 -0.19 -18.83 0.32
N ILE A 113 0.43 -17.92 1.05
CA ILE A 113 1.70 -17.28 0.69
C ILE A 113 2.81 -17.70 1.66
N ASN A 114 4.04 -17.67 1.17
CA ASN A 114 5.20 -17.92 2.00
C ASN A 114 5.54 -16.67 2.81
N THR A 115 5.90 -16.87 4.08
CA THR A 115 6.38 -15.82 4.97
C THR A 115 7.76 -16.18 5.51
N THR A 116 8.55 -15.18 5.82
CA THR A 116 9.87 -15.37 6.44
C THR A 116 9.95 -14.58 7.73
N SER A 117 10.64 -15.14 8.71
CA SER A 117 10.94 -14.48 9.97
C SER A 117 12.42 -14.57 10.28
N ALA A 118 13.04 -13.45 10.61
CA ALA A 118 14.44 -13.42 11.02
C ALA A 118 14.62 -13.89 12.49
N ASP A 119 13.63 -13.60 13.35
CA ASP A 119 13.72 -13.82 14.80
C ASP A 119 12.65 -14.79 15.33
N GLY A 120 11.87 -15.43 14.46
CA GLY A 120 10.75 -16.31 14.84
C GLY A 120 9.58 -15.60 15.52
N LYS A 121 9.61 -14.25 15.58
CA LYS A 121 8.58 -13.43 16.25
C LYS A 121 7.82 -12.52 15.31
N GLN A 122 8.44 -12.09 14.21
CA GLN A 122 7.81 -11.25 13.21
C GLN A 122 7.94 -11.89 11.84
N TYR A 123 6.82 -12.24 11.25
CA TYR A 123 6.77 -12.77 9.90
C TYR A 123 6.59 -11.64 8.89
N ARG A 124 7.21 -11.78 7.73
CA ARG A 124 7.05 -10.91 6.58
C ARG A 124 6.68 -11.74 5.37
N ALA A 125 5.71 -11.28 4.61
CA ALA A 125 5.38 -11.91 3.35
C ALA A 125 6.58 -11.92 2.40
N VAL A 126 6.85 -13.03 1.77
CA VAL A 126 7.85 -13.13 0.72
C VAL A 126 7.21 -12.66 -0.58
N LEU A 127 7.76 -11.59 -1.16
CA LEU A 127 7.38 -11.15 -2.49
C LEU A 127 8.02 -12.07 -3.52
N ASP A 128 7.23 -12.96 -4.11
CA ASP A 128 7.67 -13.95 -5.09
C ASP A 128 7.21 -13.61 -6.51
N PHE A 129 6.89 -12.33 -6.75
CA PHE A 129 6.55 -11.79 -8.07
C PHE A 129 7.22 -10.43 -8.30
N TYR A 130 7.32 -10.05 -9.55
CA TYR A 130 7.83 -8.76 -10.00
C TYR A 130 6.67 -7.89 -10.47
N VAL A 131 6.74 -6.60 -10.17
CA VAL A 131 5.78 -5.61 -10.68
C VAL A 131 6.42 -4.77 -11.79
N LEU A 132 5.61 -4.37 -12.75
CA LEU A 132 6.05 -3.48 -13.82
C LEU A 132 6.38 -2.10 -13.26
N GLY A 133 7.54 -1.56 -13.65
CA GLY A 133 7.89 -0.18 -13.36
C GLY A 133 7.40 0.76 -14.46
N GLU A 134 6.65 1.79 -14.12
CA GLU A 134 6.23 2.86 -15.02
C GLU A 134 7.33 3.93 -15.14
N GLU A 135 7.55 4.45 -16.35
CA GLU A 135 8.52 5.52 -16.59
C GLU A 135 8.06 6.84 -15.97
N LYS A 136 9.03 7.62 -15.52
CA LYS A 136 8.79 8.95 -14.93
C LYS A 136 8.39 9.96 -15.99
N THR A 137 7.22 10.52 -15.84
CA THR A 137 6.84 11.76 -16.50
C THR A 137 6.44 12.79 -15.44
N PRO A 138 6.52 14.10 -15.71
CA PRO A 138 6.09 15.12 -14.74
C PRO A 138 4.65 14.91 -14.26
N TRP A 139 3.80 14.36 -15.11
CA TRP A 139 2.40 14.06 -14.78
C TRP A 139 2.26 12.85 -13.86
N THR A 140 3.00 11.75 -14.15
CA THR A 140 3.01 10.55 -13.28
C THR A 140 3.59 10.87 -11.91
N LEU A 141 4.59 11.77 -11.84
CA LEU A 141 5.18 12.23 -10.59
C LEU A 141 4.15 12.94 -9.70
N ILE A 142 3.40 13.89 -10.25
CA ILE A 142 2.34 14.61 -9.51
C ILE A 142 1.26 13.63 -9.06
N LYS A 143 0.76 12.80 -9.99
CA LYS A 143 -0.28 11.80 -9.71
C LYS A 143 0.14 10.84 -8.58
N ASN A 144 1.36 10.30 -8.66
CA ASN A 144 1.87 9.35 -7.68
C ASN A 144 2.13 10.02 -6.33
N ALA A 145 2.68 11.25 -6.30
CA ALA A 145 2.87 11.99 -5.05
C ALA A 145 1.54 12.20 -4.29
N PHE A 146 0.45 12.53 -5.00
CA PHE A 146 -0.88 12.62 -4.37
C PHE A 146 -1.39 11.25 -3.93
N ALA A 147 -1.24 10.22 -4.78
CA ALA A 147 -1.68 8.85 -4.46
C ALA A 147 -0.94 8.32 -3.23
N ASP A 148 0.38 8.47 -3.16
CA ASP A 148 1.20 8.01 -2.04
C ASP A 148 0.92 8.80 -0.76
N THR A 149 0.70 10.11 -0.85
CA THR A 149 0.28 10.93 0.30
C THR A 149 -1.06 10.42 0.84
N TYR A 150 -2.04 10.18 -0.02
CA TYR A 150 -3.34 9.64 0.38
C TYR A 150 -3.21 8.24 1.00
N SER A 151 -2.44 7.35 0.36
CA SER A 151 -2.18 5.98 0.85
C SER A 151 -1.51 6.00 2.22
N THR A 152 -0.51 6.88 2.41
CA THR A 152 0.18 7.04 3.70
C THR A 152 -0.78 7.48 4.80
N VAL A 153 -1.63 8.48 4.56
CA VAL A 153 -2.63 8.95 5.53
C VAL A 153 -3.60 7.82 5.88
N ARG A 154 -4.10 7.09 4.88
CA ARG A 154 -5.01 5.95 5.08
C ARG A 154 -4.35 4.83 5.87
N MET A 155 -3.10 4.51 5.57
CA MET A 155 -2.31 3.51 6.27
C MET A 155 -2.11 3.87 7.75
N ILE A 156 -1.74 5.12 8.04
CA ILE A 156 -1.62 5.60 9.42
C ILE A 156 -2.94 5.46 10.16
N PHE A 157 -4.05 5.86 9.53
CA PHE A 157 -5.37 5.77 10.15
C PHE A 157 -5.78 4.32 10.44
N ASN A 158 -5.57 3.40 9.50
CA ASN A 158 -5.83 1.98 9.68
C ASN A 158 -4.92 1.36 10.76
N SER A 159 -3.66 1.77 10.82
CA SER A 159 -2.73 1.32 11.86
C SER A 159 -3.20 1.78 13.25
N LEU A 160 -3.66 3.02 13.38
CA LEU A 160 -4.23 3.52 14.65
C LEU A 160 -5.47 2.74 15.07
N ILE A 161 -6.37 2.45 14.13
CA ILE A 161 -7.55 1.61 14.40
C ILE A 161 -7.10 0.21 14.83
N GLY A 162 -6.13 -0.40 14.13
CA GLY A 162 -5.58 -1.72 14.47
C GLY A 162 -4.98 -1.76 15.88
N MET A 163 -4.30 -0.67 16.30
CA MET A 163 -3.79 -0.56 17.67
C MET A 163 -4.92 -0.47 18.71
N VAL A 164 -5.96 0.32 18.44
CA VAL A 164 -7.10 0.48 19.35
C VAL A 164 -7.94 -0.81 19.41
N THR A 165 -8.07 -1.54 18.32
CA THR A 165 -8.81 -2.81 18.26
C THR A 165 -7.99 -4.02 18.73
N GLY A 166 -6.74 -3.81 19.14
CA GLY A 166 -5.86 -4.88 19.68
C GLY A 166 -5.27 -5.82 18.63
N ARG A 167 -5.42 -5.52 17.33
CA ARG A 167 -4.90 -6.38 16.25
C ARG A 167 -3.36 -6.46 16.19
N PHE A 168 -2.67 -5.50 16.84
CA PHE A 168 -1.21 -5.45 16.95
C PHE A 168 -0.67 -5.81 18.34
N GLY A 169 -1.52 -6.29 19.25
CA GLY A 169 -1.19 -6.48 20.68
C GLY A 169 -1.42 -7.89 21.18
N SER A 170 -0.83 -8.88 20.56
CA SER A 170 -0.74 -10.23 21.15
C SER A 170 0.65 -10.81 20.91
#